data_8a5f844ce27b0aef9cb0f227f690dabd
#
_entry.id   8a5f844ce27b0aef9cb0f227f690dabd
#
_cell.length_a   1.000
_cell.length_b   1.000
_cell.length_c   1.000
_cell.angle_alpha   90.00
_cell.angle_beta   90.00
_cell.angle_gamma   90.00
#
_symmetry.space_group_name_H-M   'P 1'
#
loop_
_entity.id
_entity.type
_entity.pdbx_description
1 polymer ?
#
loop_
_entity_poly.entity_id
_entity_poly.type
_entity_poly.pdbx_seq_one_letter_code
_entity_poly.pdbx_strand_id
1 'polypeptide(L)'
;SGCRIKIVRDRLYFTFRRSARDEMIEYDLLERRYMRRNGFELIDMAVSGSRLLFINSKRFVYLFNNGMDYDGEPINAFWCTPLTDLGAKAAVKNLRRLYLRGSGGTLKVTVEIDGNTYTCRKQLPDSCSKVTEIPLKNGGRCFRLKLSNEAGGSFTLRGGLELEIGIGKRVD
;
A
#
# COMPACT_ATOMS: atom_id res chain seq x y z
N SER A 1 -13.55 23.33 7.70
CA SER A 1 -12.86 22.04 7.68
C SER A 1 -11.45 22.21 8.22
N GLY A 2 -11.20 21.74 9.43
CA GLY A 2 -9.90 21.90 10.08
C GLY A 2 -9.01 20.67 9.86
N CYS A 3 -7.72 20.91 9.72
CA CYS A 3 -6.70 19.92 9.93
C CYS A 3 -6.69 19.48 11.40
N ARG A 4 -6.52 18.19 11.68
CA ARG A 4 -6.41 17.67 13.04
C ARG A 4 -5.14 16.87 13.19
N ILE A 5 -4.50 17.00 14.34
CA ILE A 5 -3.28 16.29 14.67
C ILE A 5 -3.45 15.60 16.02
N LYS A 6 -3.08 14.34 16.10
CA LYS A 6 -3.02 13.56 17.35
C LYS A 6 -1.74 12.74 17.37
N ILE A 7 -1.21 12.54 18.55
CA ILE A 7 -0.08 11.64 18.81
C ILE A 7 -0.57 10.54 19.72
N VAL A 8 -0.32 9.30 19.32
CA VAL A 8 -0.63 8.11 20.10
C VAL A 8 0.59 7.22 20.10
N ARG A 9 1.23 7.04 21.26
CA ARG A 9 2.53 6.37 21.37
C ARG A 9 3.56 6.99 20.41
N ASP A 10 4.17 6.19 19.58
CA ASP A 10 5.21 6.59 18.63
C ASP A 10 4.66 6.94 17.23
N ARG A 11 3.37 7.32 17.15
CA ARG A 11 2.71 7.63 15.89
C ARG A 11 2.02 8.97 15.94
N LEU A 12 2.28 9.75 14.91
CA LEU A 12 1.60 11.00 14.62
C LEU A 12 0.52 10.76 13.56
N TYR A 13 -0.69 11.16 13.88
CA TYR A 13 -1.84 11.11 12.97
C TYR A 13 -2.22 12.53 12.57
N PHE A 14 -2.18 12.78 11.29
CA PHE A 14 -2.49 14.07 10.70
C PHE A 14 -3.62 13.90 9.70
N THR A 15 -4.75 14.59 9.90
CA THR A 15 -5.90 14.52 8.98
C THR A 15 -6.11 15.84 8.27
N PHE A 16 -6.53 15.73 7.02
CA PHE A 16 -6.89 16.86 6.19
C PHE A 16 -7.96 16.45 5.18
N ARG A 17 -8.68 17.42 4.65
CA ARG A 17 -9.69 17.18 3.62
C ARG A 17 -9.15 17.58 2.26
N ARG A 18 -9.20 16.66 1.33
CA ARG A 18 -8.81 16.87 -0.06
C ARG A 18 -9.95 16.51 -0.99
N SER A 19 -10.40 17.47 -1.82
CA SER A 19 -11.44 17.24 -2.83
C SER A 19 -12.68 16.52 -2.28
N ALA A 20 -13.23 17.01 -1.17
CA ALA A 20 -14.39 16.45 -0.45
C ALA A 20 -14.18 15.07 0.21
N ARG A 21 -12.96 14.56 0.25
CA ARG A 21 -12.61 13.31 0.95
C ARG A 21 -11.68 13.59 2.11
N ASP A 22 -11.89 12.84 3.18
CA ASP A 22 -10.99 12.89 4.33
C ASP A 22 -9.80 11.96 4.08
N GLU A 23 -8.61 12.47 4.37
CA GLU A 23 -7.36 11.76 4.25
C GLU A 23 -6.61 11.86 5.57
N MET A 24 -5.87 10.81 5.89
CA MET A 24 -5.01 10.75 7.06
C MET A 24 -3.61 10.33 6.66
N ILE A 25 -2.62 11.02 7.20
CA ILE A 25 -1.23 10.55 7.22
C ILE A 25 -0.96 10.01 8.62
N GLU A 26 -0.55 8.76 8.69
CA GLU A 26 0.02 8.13 9.86
C GLU A 26 1.55 8.14 9.69
N TYR A 27 2.26 8.81 10.59
CA TYR A 27 3.71 8.88 10.59
C TYR A 27 4.27 8.13 11.80
N ASP A 28 5.09 7.13 11.54
CA ASP A 28 5.81 6.38 12.56
C ASP A 28 7.09 7.13 12.93
N LEU A 29 7.18 7.60 14.16
CA LEU A 29 8.27 8.42 14.66
C LEU A 29 9.57 7.63 14.82
N LEU A 30 9.49 6.33 15.09
CA LEU A 30 10.66 5.45 15.26
C LEU A 30 11.23 5.02 13.91
N GLU A 31 10.35 4.50 13.04
CA GLU A 31 10.74 3.98 11.74
C GLU A 31 10.91 5.10 10.68
N ARG A 32 10.53 6.32 11.00
CA ARG A 32 10.59 7.50 10.12
C ARG A 32 9.92 7.29 8.77
N ARG A 33 8.82 6.57 8.77
CA ARG A 33 8.02 6.26 7.57
C ARG A 33 6.58 6.72 7.75
N TYR A 34 5.91 6.95 6.65
CA TYR A 34 4.51 7.35 6.67
C TYR A 34 3.64 6.42 5.86
N MET A 35 2.38 6.36 6.25
CA MET A 35 1.31 5.68 5.54
C MET A 35 0.17 6.67 5.30
N ARG A 36 -0.36 6.70 4.10
CA ARG A 36 -1.55 7.46 3.77
C ARG A 36 -2.76 6.55 3.83
N ARG A 37 -3.80 7.03 4.49
CA ARG A 37 -5.08 6.35 4.60
C ARG A 37 -6.19 7.23 4.06
N ASN A 38 -7.16 6.65 3.38
CA ASN A 38 -8.36 7.29 2.86
C ASN A 38 -9.50 6.27 2.80
N GLY A 39 -10.68 6.70 2.33
CA GLY A 39 -11.85 5.82 2.19
C GLY A 39 -12.74 5.82 3.43
N PHE A 40 -12.53 6.71 4.37
CA PHE A 40 -13.38 6.92 5.55
C PHE A 40 -13.83 8.38 5.64
N GLU A 41 -14.90 8.61 6.38
CA GLU A 41 -15.33 9.95 6.75
C GLU A 41 -14.89 10.26 8.18
N LEU A 42 -14.35 11.45 8.41
CA LEU A 42 -13.83 11.84 9.70
C LEU A 42 -14.25 13.28 10.04
N ILE A 43 -15.01 13.42 11.13
CA ILE A 43 -15.34 14.72 11.70
C ILE A 43 -14.30 15.13 12.72
N ASP A 44 -13.95 14.23 13.64
CA ASP A 44 -13.01 14.51 14.71
C ASP A 44 -12.26 13.26 15.18
N MET A 45 -11.16 13.51 15.90
CA MET A 45 -10.32 12.48 16.51
C MET A 45 -10.08 12.78 17.98
N ALA A 46 -10.10 11.75 18.80
CA ALA A 46 -9.74 11.80 20.21
C ALA A 46 -8.74 10.69 20.55
N VAL A 47 -7.99 10.91 21.62
CA VAL A 47 -7.08 9.90 22.18
C VAL A 47 -7.63 9.47 23.52
N SER A 48 -7.76 8.18 23.72
CA SER A 48 -8.15 7.55 25.00
C SER A 48 -7.12 6.51 25.38
N GLY A 49 -6.29 6.82 26.35
CA GLY A 49 -5.11 6.00 26.69
C GLY A 49 -4.16 5.85 25.50
N SER A 50 -3.93 4.61 25.09
CA SER A 50 -3.08 4.28 23.94
C SER A 50 -3.86 4.04 22.64
N ARG A 51 -5.10 4.49 22.57
CA ARG A 51 -6.00 4.24 21.44
C ARG A 51 -6.43 5.54 20.78
N LEU A 52 -6.47 5.53 19.46
CA LEU A 52 -7.04 6.60 18.67
C LEU A 52 -8.51 6.28 18.38
N LEU A 53 -9.38 7.22 18.70
CA LEU A 53 -10.80 7.18 18.38
C LEU A 53 -11.09 8.21 17.29
N PHE A 54 -12.07 7.94 16.44
CA PHE A 54 -12.57 8.92 15.49
C PHE A 54 -14.10 8.90 15.42
N ILE A 55 -14.67 10.00 14.99
CA ILE A 55 -16.11 10.20 14.81
C ILE A 55 -16.38 10.46 13.34
N ASN A 56 -17.32 9.73 12.75
CA ASN A 56 -17.77 9.94 11.37
C ASN A 56 -18.94 10.93 11.27
N SER A 57 -19.41 11.20 10.05
CA SER A 57 -20.55 12.09 9.77
C SER A 57 -21.87 11.61 10.40
N LYS A 58 -22.03 10.32 10.63
CA LYS A 58 -23.18 9.72 11.31
C LYS A 58 -23.10 9.82 12.85
N ARG A 59 -22.05 10.45 13.39
CA ARG A 59 -21.77 10.60 14.84
C ARG A 59 -21.50 9.30 15.58
N PHE A 60 -21.09 8.23 14.89
CA PHE A 60 -20.60 7.03 15.53
C PHE A 60 -19.13 7.20 15.91
N VAL A 61 -18.76 6.62 17.06
CA VAL A 61 -17.38 6.59 17.55
C VAL A 61 -16.76 5.25 17.17
N TYR A 62 -15.66 5.31 16.47
CA TYR A 62 -14.91 4.13 16.03
C TYR A 62 -13.55 4.07 16.70
N LEU A 63 -13.11 2.86 16.96
CA LEU A 63 -11.74 2.59 17.39
C LEU A 63 -10.87 2.39 16.16
N PHE A 64 -9.86 3.23 16.01
CA PHE A 64 -8.93 3.14 14.87
C PHE A 64 -8.03 1.91 14.98
N ASN A 65 -7.72 1.27 13.83
CA ASN A 65 -6.95 0.03 13.74
C ASN A 65 -7.54 -1.14 14.55
N ASN A 66 -8.85 -1.23 14.65
CA ASN A 66 -9.54 -2.34 15.30
C ASN A 66 -10.49 -2.99 14.30
N GLY A 67 -10.03 -4.05 13.63
CA GLY A 67 -10.78 -4.73 12.59
C GLY A 67 -10.10 -4.66 11.22
N MET A 68 -10.80 -5.19 10.20
CA MET A 68 -10.32 -5.33 8.83
C MET A 68 -11.16 -4.55 7.81
N ASP A 69 -12.13 -3.81 8.30
CA ASP A 69 -13.04 -3.02 7.47
C ASP A 69 -13.28 -1.62 8.07
N TYR A 70 -13.96 -0.77 7.33
CA TYR A 70 -14.49 0.50 7.80
C TYR A 70 -16.02 0.39 7.83
N ASP A 71 -16.58 0.07 9.01
CA ASP A 71 -18.04 -0.02 9.21
C ASP A 71 -18.70 -1.03 8.23
N GLY A 72 -18.08 -2.21 8.07
CA GLY A 72 -18.51 -3.24 7.13
C GLY A 72 -17.99 -3.07 5.69
N GLU A 73 -17.39 -1.94 5.36
CA GLU A 73 -16.82 -1.70 4.04
C GLU A 73 -15.37 -2.20 3.96
N PRO A 74 -15.01 -3.01 2.96
CA PRO A 74 -13.67 -3.55 2.83
C PRO A 74 -12.58 -2.48 2.69
N ILE A 75 -11.49 -2.60 3.44
CA ILE A 75 -10.34 -1.72 3.29
C ILE A 75 -9.55 -2.08 2.04
N ASN A 76 -9.49 -1.15 1.07
CA ASN A 76 -8.66 -1.28 -0.11
C ASN A 76 -7.24 -0.78 0.19
N ALA A 77 -6.35 -1.69 0.52
CA ALA A 77 -4.96 -1.40 0.84
C ALA A 77 -4.06 -1.59 -0.39
N PHE A 78 -3.09 -0.70 -0.58
CA PHE A 78 -2.08 -0.88 -1.60
C PHE A 78 -0.74 -0.27 -1.20
N TRP A 79 0.31 -0.80 -1.78
CA TRP A 79 1.65 -0.24 -1.79
C TRP A 79 2.09 -0.08 -3.25
N CYS A 80 2.82 1.00 -3.56
CA CYS A 80 3.19 1.33 -4.93
C CYS A 80 4.56 1.98 -4.96
N THR A 81 5.42 1.55 -5.91
CA THR A 81 6.66 2.26 -6.21
C THR A 81 6.36 3.56 -6.96
N PRO A 82 7.26 4.54 -6.93
CA PRO A 82 7.26 5.57 -7.98
C PRO A 82 7.48 4.94 -9.36
N LEU A 83 7.13 5.67 -10.41
CA LEU A 83 7.53 5.32 -11.77
C LEU A 83 9.06 5.43 -11.84
N THR A 84 9.74 4.39 -12.28
CA THR A 84 11.20 4.34 -12.29
C THR A 84 11.76 3.75 -13.58
N ASP A 85 12.88 4.27 -14.00
CA ASP A 85 13.73 3.76 -15.08
C ASP A 85 15.00 3.08 -14.55
N LEU A 86 15.13 2.96 -13.20
CA LEU A 86 16.32 2.46 -12.51
C LEU A 86 17.62 3.18 -12.91
N GLY A 87 17.54 4.45 -13.31
CA GLY A 87 18.68 5.24 -13.75
C GLY A 87 19.18 4.92 -15.18
N ALA A 88 18.51 4.04 -15.91
CA ALA A 88 18.90 3.60 -17.25
C ALA A 88 17.77 3.87 -18.26
N LYS A 89 17.53 5.15 -18.59
CA LYS A 89 16.40 5.61 -19.42
C LYS A 89 16.27 4.93 -20.77
N ALA A 90 17.41 4.67 -21.45
CA ALA A 90 17.41 4.10 -22.79
C ALA A 90 17.34 2.56 -22.81
N ALA A 91 17.60 1.89 -21.69
CA ALA A 91 17.62 0.43 -21.63
C ALA A 91 16.23 -0.15 -21.43
N VAL A 92 15.91 -1.23 -22.13
CA VAL A 92 14.72 -2.02 -21.88
C VAL A 92 14.95 -2.92 -20.68
N LYS A 93 14.05 -2.88 -19.70
CA LYS A 93 14.04 -3.73 -18.52
C LYS A 93 13.03 -4.84 -18.74
N ASN A 94 13.46 -6.08 -18.67
CA ASN A 94 12.57 -7.23 -18.70
C ASN A 94 12.31 -7.67 -17.27
N LEU A 95 11.15 -7.36 -16.73
CA LEU A 95 10.72 -7.79 -15.40
C LEU A 95 10.39 -9.28 -15.48
N ARG A 96 11.17 -10.10 -14.79
CA ARG A 96 11.04 -11.56 -14.86
C ARG A 96 10.22 -12.12 -13.74
N ARG A 97 10.60 -11.78 -12.50
CA ARG A 97 9.99 -12.33 -11.28
C ARG A 97 10.01 -11.33 -10.16
N LEU A 98 8.99 -11.38 -9.35
CA LEU A 98 8.91 -10.70 -8.06
C LEU A 98 8.98 -11.76 -6.97
N TYR A 99 9.89 -11.58 -6.02
CA TYR A 99 10.01 -12.39 -4.83
C TYR A 99 9.58 -11.59 -3.61
N LEU A 100 8.77 -12.17 -2.76
CA LEU A 100 8.31 -11.56 -1.53
C LEU A 100 8.04 -12.61 -0.45
N ARG A 101 8.06 -12.18 0.80
CA ARG A 101 7.59 -12.97 1.94
C ARG A 101 6.27 -12.36 2.42
N GLY A 102 5.21 -13.11 2.33
CA GLY A 102 3.90 -12.66 2.72
C GLY A 102 2.99 -13.80 3.13
N SER A 103 1.93 -13.47 3.83
CA SER A 103 0.88 -14.42 4.24
C SER A 103 -0.49 -13.78 4.18
N GLY A 104 -1.52 -14.61 4.09
CA GLY A 104 -2.93 -14.20 4.13
C GLY A 104 -3.66 -14.40 2.81
N GLY A 105 -4.48 -13.43 2.43
CA GLY A 105 -5.37 -13.51 1.27
C GLY A 105 -4.68 -13.39 -0.08
N THR A 106 -5.48 -13.07 -1.09
CA THR A 106 -5.00 -12.89 -2.47
C THR A 106 -4.31 -11.54 -2.63
N LEU A 107 -3.06 -11.58 -3.08
CA LEU A 107 -2.29 -10.41 -3.49
C LEU A 107 -2.53 -10.14 -4.98
N LYS A 108 -2.96 -8.94 -5.29
CA LYS A 108 -3.05 -8.42 -6.66
C LYS A 108 -1.78 -7.62 -6.95
N VAL A 109 -1.03 -8.06 -7.95
CA VAL A 109 0.17 -7.40 -8.44
C VAL A 109 -0.16 -6.71 -9.76
N THR A 110 0.03 -5.40 -9.81
CA THR A 110 -0.16 -4.60 -11.02
C THR A 110 1.18 -4.00 -11.41
N VAL A 111 1.55 -4.18 -12.66
CA VAL A 111 2.75 -3.60 -13.26
C VAL A 111 2.30 -2.66 -14.37
N GLU A 112 2.64 -1.39 -14.23
CA GLU A 112 2.50 -0.39 -15.27
C GLU A 112 3.86 -0.25 -15.97
N ILE A 113 3.91 -0.45 -17.27
CA ILE A 113 5.13 -0.36 -18.09
C ILE A 113 4.84 0.45 -19.33
N ASP A 114 5.57 1.55 -19.53
CA ASP A 114 5.46 2.43 -20.70
C ASP A 114 3.99 2.76 -21.05
N GLY A 115 3.16 3.02 -20.02
CA GLY A 115 1.73 3.33 -20.15
C GLY A 115 0.79 2.11 -20.25
N ASN A 116 1.32 0.90 -20.41
CA ASN A 116 0.52 -0.32 -20.42
C ASN A 116 0.42 -0.91 -19.00
N THR A 117 -0.73 -1.50 -18.69
CA THR A 117 -1.00 -2.08 -17.37
C THR A 117 -1.21 -3.59 -17.46
N TYR A 118 -0.46 -4.32 -16.66
CA TYR A 118 -0.55 -5.77 -16.53
C TYR A 118 -0.88 -6.13 -15.09
N THR A 119 -1.76 -7.11 -14.92
CA THR A 119 -2.20 -7.52 -13.58
C THR A 119 -2.15 -9.03 -13.46
N CYS A 120 -1.60 -9.51 -12.36
CA CYS A 120 -1.71 -10.91 -11.95
C CYS A 120 -2.16 -11.01 -10.48
N ARG A 121 -2.65 -12.18 -10.10
CA ARG A 121 -3.13 -12.50 -8.76
C ARG A 121 -2.36 -13.69 -8.22
N LYS A 122 -2.04 -13.63 -6.94
CA LYS A 122 -1.34 -14.71 -6.25
C LYS A 122 -1.95 -14.92 -4.88
N GLN A 123 -2.44 -16.13 -4.61
CA GLN A 123 -2.78 -16.54 -3.26
C GLN A 123 -1.49 -16.65 -2.44
N LEU A 124 -1.42 -15.92 -1.33
CA LEU A 124 -0.30 -16.01 -0.40
C LEU A 124 -0.46 -17.23 0.52
N PRO A 125 0.66 -17.78 1.00
CA PRO A 125 0.61 -18.86 1.98
C PRO A 125 0.10 -18.36 3.34
N ASP A 126 -0.25 -19.27 4.23
CA ASP A 126 -0.71 -18.93 5.59
C ASP A 126 0.42 -18.40 6.48
N SER A 127 1.66 -18.57 6.07
CA SER A 127 2.85 -18.14 6.82
C SER A 127 3.85 -17.39 5.94
N CYS A 128 4.44 -16.32 6.49
CA CYS A 128 5.53 -15.56 5.85
C CYS A 128 6.89 -16.29 5.85
N SER A 129 6.97 -17.54 6.28
CA SER A 129 8.25 -18.30 6.35
C SER A 129 8.84 -18.62 4.97
N LYS A 130 7.98 -18.76 3.97
CA LYS A 130 8.38 -19.12 2.60
C LYS A 130 8.42 -17.88 1.69
N VAL A 131 9.36 -17.90 0.74
CA VAL A 131 9.39 -16.92 -0.34
C VAL A 131 8.31 -17.29 -1.36
N THR A 132 7.50 -16.30 -1.72
CA THR A 132 6.51 -16.41 -2.80
C THR A 132 7.11 -15.81 -4.06
N GLU A 133 7.13 -16.59 -5.12
CA GLU A 133 7.59 -16.19 -6.45
C GLU A 133 6.37 -15.85 -7.32
N ILE A 134 6.45 -14.71 -8.03
CA ILE A 134 5.40 -14.23 -8.93
C ILE A 134 6.04 -13.90 -10.28
N PRO A 135 5.77 -14.66 -11.36
CA PRO A 135 6.29 -14.36 -12.68
C PRO A 135 5.63 -13.10 -13.26
N LEU A 136 6.42 -12.19 -13.81
CA LEU A 136 5.92 -10.93 -14.35
C LEU A 136 5.90 -10.85 -15.87
N LYS A 137 6.83 -11.42 -16.59
CA LYS A 137 6.90 -11.53 -18.07
C LYS A 137 6.62 -10.23 -18.85
N ASN A 138 7.07 -9.10 -18.35
CA ASN A 138 6.79 -7.77 -18.92
C ASN A 138 8.08 -7.01 -19.18
N GLY A 139 8.14 -6.25 -20.27
CA GLY A 139 9.33 -5.46 -20.60
C GLY A 139 9.00 -4.05 -21.05
N GLY A 140 9.88 -3.11 -20.75
CA GLY A 140 9.77 -1.70 -21.11
C GLY A 140 10.87 -0.84 -20.52
N ARG A 141 10.80 0.47 -20.72
CA ARG A 141 11.82 1.42 -20.26
C ARG A 141 11.56 1.92 -18.85
N CYS A 142 10.31 2.29 -18.57
CA CYS A 142 9.88 2.78 -17.27
C CYS A 142 8.78 1.89 -16.71
N PHE A 143 8.82 1.63 -15.43
CA PHE A 143 7.79 0.81 -14.79
C PHE A 143 7.42 1.31 -13.40
N ARG A 144 6.24 0.94 -12.98
CA ARG A 144 5.71 1.08 -11.62
C ARG A 144 5.13 -0.25 -11.18
N LEU A 145 5.44 -0.65 -9.95
CA LEU A 145 4.88 -1.84 -9.32
C LEU A 145 3.88 -1.44 -8.25
N LYS A 146 2.68 -2.00 -8.29
CA LYS A 146 1.65 -1.83 -7.27
C LYS A 146 1.23 -3.19 -6.72
N LEU A 147 1.24 -3.32 -5.41
CA LEU A 147 0.72 -4.45 -4.66
C LEU A 147 -0.55 -4.02 -3.95
N SER A 148 -1.63 -4.77 -4.07
CA SER A 148 -2.90 -4.44 -3.41
C SER A 148 -3.63 -5.70 -2.96
N ASN A 149 -4.51 -5.55 -1.97
CA ASN A 149 -5.44 -6.60 -1.63
C ASN A 149 -6.56 -6.69 -2.68
N GLU A 150 -7.30 -7.77 -2.64
CA GLU A 150 -8.49 -7.98 -3.45
C GLU A 150 -9.68 -8.25 -2.53
N ALA A 151 -10.82 -7.62 -2.86
CA ALA A 151 -12.09 -7.79 -2.15
C ALA A 151 -11.99 -7.65 -0.61
N GLY A 152 -11.15 -6.74 -0.12
CA GLY A 152 -10.97 -6.53 1.31
C GLY A 152 -10.18 -7.61 2.05
N GLY A 153 -9.66 -8.61 1.36
CA GLY A 153 -8.81 -9.64 1.96
C GLY A 153 -7.56 -9.02 2.59
N SER A 154 -7.23 -9.43 3.80
CA SER A 154 -6.02 -8.97 4.46
C SER A 154 -4.80 -9.77 4.01
N PHE A 155 -3.67 -9.10 3.90
CA PHE A 155 -2.37 -9.75 3.74
C PHE A 155 -1.29 -9.03 4.55
N THR A 156 -0.26 -9.76 4.90
CA THR A 156 0.92 -9.23 5.56
C THR A 156 2.13 -9.45 4.68
N LEU A 157 2.94 -8.41 4.49
CA LEU A 157 4.26 -8.52 3.87
C LEU A 157 5.34 -8.35 4.94
N ARG A 158 6.37 -9.20 4.92
CA ARG A 158 7.52 -9.13 5.84
C ARG A 158 8.81 -9.06 5.03
N GLY A 159 9.70 -8.17 5.46
CA GLY A 159 10.96 -7.92 4.77
C GLY A 159 10.79 -7.10 3.51
N GLY A 160 11.80 -7.13 2.67
CA GLY A 160 11.82 -6.41 1.39
C GLY A 160 11.11 -7.16 0.27
N LEU A 161 10.99 -6.46 -0.85
CA LEU A 161 10.64 -7.03 -2.15
C LEU A 161 11.91 -7.16 -2.97
N GLU A 162 12.06 -8.27 -3.65
CA GLU A 162 13.16 -8.49 -4.59
C GLU A 162 12.58 -8.65 -6.00
N LEU A 163 13.11 -7.90 -6.94
CA LEU A 163 12.66 -7.89 -8.32
C LEU A 163 13.78 -8.37 -9.23
N GLU A 164 13.59 -9.51 -9.88
CA GLU A 164 14.51 -10.03 -10.90
C GLU A 164 14.27 -9.30 -12.22
N ILE A 165 15.30 -8.59 -12.70
CA ILE A 165 15.24 -7.78 -13.91
C ILE A 165 16.36 -8.18 -14.85
N GLY A 166 16.00 -8.50 -16.10
CA GLY A 166 16.94 -8.58 -17.22
C GLY A 166 17.06 -7.19 -17.87
N ILE A 167 18.28 -6.71 -18.07
CA ILE A 167 18.52 -5.49 -18.82
C ILE A 167 18.90 -5.85 -20.25
N GLY A 168 18.07 -5.45 -21.22
CA GLY A 168 18.34 -5.63 -22.62
C GLY A 168 19.35 -4.59 -23.13
N LYS A 169 20.11 -4.94 -24.18
CA LYS A 169 20.96 -3.98 -24.88
C LYS A 169 20.11 -2.86 -25.48
N ARG A 170 20.68 -1.67 -25.52
CA ARG A 170 20.13 -0.52 -26.25
C ARG A 170 19.84 -0.97 -27.69
N VAL A 171 18.61 -0.82 -28.13
CA VAL A 171 18.27 -0.84 -29.55
C VAL A 171 18.50 0.59 -30.00
N ASP A 172 19.57 0.81 -30.74
CA ASP A 172 19.89 2.10 -31.38
C ASP A 172 18.87 2.39 -32.49
#